data_5ea8e19ba8915d1c9973c27e22aeac84
#
_entry.id   5ea8e19ba8915d1c9973c27e22aeac84
#
_cell.length_a   1.000
_cell.length_b   1.000
_cell.length_c   1.000
_cell.angle_alpha   90.00
_cell.angle_beta   90.00
_cell.angle_gamma   90.00
#
_symmetry.space_group_name_H-M   'P 1'
#
loop_
_entity.id
_entity.type
_entity.pdbx_description
1 polymer ?
#
loop_
_entity_poly.entity_id
_entity_poly.type
_entity_poly.pdbx_seq_one_letter_code
_entity_poly.pdbx_strand_id
1 'polypeptide(L)'
;MKKSLWTLLAVGWMAASSATPPAHLVDSLKSACQSEPDARKRVDILLNLKDLNDSSEDELYYSRKLFDEAAAVGDGFAVGASLGSLASYYISSPGAGDSLARVLAQAEPLMQGSGMEGLGAYYRMVELARRI
;
A
#
# COMPACT_ATOMS: atom_id res chain seq x y z
N MET A 1 9.36 21.29 -6.78
CA MET A 1 8.36 21.63 -7.78
C MET A 1 7.51 20.46 -8.22
N LYS A 2 8.09 19.30 -8.63
CA LYS A 2 7.30 18.11 -8.94
C LYS A 2 6.48 17.61 -7.74
N LYS A 3 7.03 17.69 -6.53
CA LYS A 3 6.31 17.31 -5.31
C LYS A 3 5.07 18.16 -5.07
N SER A 4 5.15 19.47 -5.35
CA SER A 4 4.02 20.38 -5.20
C SER A 4 2.88 20.02 -6.15
N LEU A 5 3.20 19.62 -7.37
CA LEU A 5 2.21 19.21 -8.36
C LEU A 5 1.47 17.96 -7.90
N TRP A 6 2.21 16.95 -7.42
CA TRP A 6 1.59 15.72 -6.92
C TRP A 6 0.71 15.97 -5.70
N THR A 7 1.17 16.83 -4.78
CA THR A 7 0.39 17.24 -3.61
C THR A 7 -0.90 17.93 -4.01
N LEU A 8 -0.84 18.82 -5.00
CA LEU A 8 -2.02 19.51 -5.51
C LEU A 8 -3.01 18.55 -6.15
N LEU A 9 -2.53 17.55 -6.89
CA LEU A 9 -3.40 16.53 -7.48
C LEU A 9 -4.09 15.70 -6.41
N ALA A 10 -3.36 15.29 -5.36
CA ALA A 10 -3.93 14.53 -4.25
C ALA A 10 -4.97 15.34 -3.48
N VAL A 11 -4.70 16.62 -3.22
CA VAL A 11 -5.65 17.51 -2.55
C VAL A 11 -6.89 17.73 -3.42
N GLY A 12 -6.69 17.94 -4.73
CA GLY A 12 -7.79 18.08 -5.67
C GLY A 12 -8.69 16.85 -5.70
N TRP A 13 -8.09 15.66 -5.68
CA TRP A 13 -8.85 14.42 -5.59
C TRP A 13 -9.64 14.32 -4.29
N MET A 14 -9.02 14.63 -3.15
CA MET A 14 -9.71 14.58 -1.86
C MET A 14 -10.87 15.58 -1.77
N ALA A 15 -10.74 16.73 -2.41
CA ALA A 15 -11.80 17.72 -2.47
C ALA A 15 -12.99 17.27 -3.33
N ALA A 16 -12.74 16.42 -4.33
CA ALA A 16 -13.76 15.87 -5.22
C ALA A 16 -14.38 14.56 -4.72
N SER A 17 -14.24 14.22 -3.58
CA SER A 17 -14.17 13.04 -2.75
C SER A 17 -15.23 11.93 -2.83
N SER A 18 -16.27 11.98 -3.58
CA SER A 18 -17.25 10.87 -3.63
C SER A 18 -17.31 10.18 -4.99
N ALA A 19 -16.49 10.62 -5.93
CA ALA A 19 -16.49 10.10 -7.28
C ALA A 19 -15.33 9.14 -7.52
N THR A 20 -15.54 8.20 -8.46
CA THR A 20 -14.47 7.38 -9.00
C THR A 20 -13.37 8.29 -9.55
N PRO A 21 -12.07 8.01 -9.28
CA PRO A 21 -10.99 8.84 -9.80
C PRO A 21 -11.03 8.90 -11.33
N PRO A 22 -10.73 10.06 -11.92
CA PRO A 22 -10.66 10.15 -13.38
C PRO A 22 -9.62 9.17 -13.92
N ALA A 23 -9.99 8.44 -14.97
CA ALA A 23 -9.09 7.45 -15.59
C ALA A 23 -7.76 8.06 -16.01
N HIS A 24 -7.76 9.31 -16.48
CA HIS A 24 -6.53 9.97 -16.91
C HIS A 24 -5.57 10.25 -15.75
N LEU A 25 -6.08 10.46 -14.54
CA LEU A 25 -5.22 10.63 -13.35
C LEU A 25 -4.52 9.33 -13.01
N VAL A 26 -5.26 8.22 -13.01
CA VAL A 26 -4.69 6.90 -12.76
C VAL A 26 -3.64 6.56 -13.82
N ASP A 27 -3.95 6.79 -15.10
CA ASP A 27 -3.03 6.53 -16.19
C ASP A 27 -1.76 7.39 -16.10
N SER A 28 -1.90 8.66 -15.72
CA SER A 28 -0.76 9.55 -15.52
C SER A 28 0.16 9.04 -14.41
N LEU A 29 -0.41 8.57 -13.31
CA LEU A 29 0.37 8.01 -12.19
C LEU A 29 1.05 6.70 -12.57
N LYS A 30 0.37 5.84 -13.35
CA LYS A 30 0.97 4.61 -13.86
C LYS A 30 2.19 4.91 -14.74
N SER A 31 2.05 5.85 -15.67
CA SER A 31 3.15 6.26 -16.53
C SER A 31 4.30 6.87 -15.74
N ALA A 32 4.00 7.71 -14.78
CA ALA A 32 5.02 8.33 -13.92
C ALA A 32 5.77 7.26 -13.11
N CYS A 33 5.07 6.25 -12.60
CA CYS A 33 5.69 5.17 -11.85
C CYS A 33 6.63 4.35 -12.72
N GLN A 34 6.20 4.02 -13.94
CA GLN A 34 6.99 3.24 -14.89
C GLN A 34 8.28 3.95 -15.32
N SER A 35 8.24 5.27 -15.42
CA SER A 35 9.38 6.06 -15.89
C SER A 35 10.25 6.61 -14.76
N GLU A 36 9.85 6.43 -13.49
CA GLU A 36 10.59 6.98 -12.35
C GLU A 36 11.76 6.08 -11.96
N PRO A 37 13.02 6.54 -12.10
CA PRO A 37 14.17 5.72 -11.72
C PRO A 37 14.43 5.67 -10.20
N ASP A 38 13.93 6.64 -9.44
CA ASP A 38 14.15 6.71 -8.00
C ASP A 38 13.12 5.84 -7.26
N ALA A 39 13.60 4.83 -6.53
CA ALA A 39 12.72 3.89 -5.83
C ALA A 39 11.86 4.56 -4.77
N ARG A 40 12.38 5.56 -4.05
CA ARG A 40 11.58 6.28 -3.03
C ARG A 40 10.46 7.08 -3.66
N LYS A 41 10.70 7.67 -4.81
CA LYS A 41 9.66 8.39 -5.56
C LYS A 41 8.61 7.42 -6.10
N ARG A 42 9.02 6.23 -6.55
CA ARG A 42 8.07 5.20 -6.96
C ARG A 42 7.16 4.80 -5.81
N VAL A 43 7.70 4.67 -4.59
CA VAL A 43 6.90 4.37 -3.40
C VAL A 43 5.82 5.42 -3.19
N ASP A 44 6.17 6.71 -3.30
CA ASP A 44 5.19 7.79 -3.16
C ASP A 44 4.08 7.70 -4.21
N ILE A 45 4.45 7.42 -5.45
CA ILE A 45 3.49 7.26 -6.55
C ILE A 45 2.58 6.04 -6.30
N LEU A 46 3.16 4.94 -5.86
CA LEU A 46 2.42 3.71 -5.58
C LEU A 46 1.44 3.88 -4.42
N LEU A 47 1.79 4.66 -3.39
CA LEU A 47 0.86 5.00 -2.33
C LEU A 47 -0.40 5.68 -2.88
N ASN A 48 -0.21 6.63 -3.78
CA ASN A 48 -1.33 7.31 -4.42
C ASN A 48 -2.14 6.37 -5.31
N LEU A 49 -1.47 5.53 -6.09
CA LEU A 49 -2.16 4.55 -6.95
C LEU A 49 -2.99 3.57 -6.13
N LYS A 50 -2.44 3.08 -5.01
CA LYS A 50 -3.17 2.19 -4.12
C LYS A 50 -4.43 2.86 -3.57
N ASP A 51 -4.29 4.09 -3.09
CA ASP A 51 -5.42 4.81 -2.49
C ASP A 51 -6.50 5.15 -3.52
N LEU A 52 -6.10 5.52 -4.73
CA LEU A 52 -7.04 5.82 -5.82
C LEU A 52 -7.81 4.58 -6.29
N ASN A 53 -7.25 3.40 -6.10
CA ASN A 53 -7.87 2.13 -6.50
C ASN A 53 -8.45 1.37 -5.32
N ASP A 54 -8.67 2.06 -4.19
CA ASP A 54 -9.21 1.47 -2.98
C ASP A 54 -10.54 0.75 -3.28
N SER A 55 -10.69 -0.45 -2.76
CA SER A 55 -11.85 -1.32 -2.97
C SER A 55 -12.05 -1.80 -4.42
N SER A 56 -11.06 -1.65 -5.29
CA SER A 56 -11.08 -2.16 -6.64
C SER A 56 -10.20 -3.42 -6.77
N GLU A 57 -10.33 -4.12 -7.90
CA GLU A 57 -9.48 -5.27 -8.20
C GLU A 57 -7.99 -4.89 -8.28
N ASP A 58 -7.72 -3.66 -8.69
CA ASP A 58 -6.35 -3.16 -8.84
C ASP A 58 -5.69 -2.82 -7.49
N GLU A 59 -6.46 -2.69 -6.42
CA GLU A 59 -5.91 -2.37 -5.09
C GLU A 59 -4.89 -3.42 -4.65
N LEU A 60 -5.20 -4.69 -4.84
CA LEU A 60 -4.28 -5.77 -4.46
C LEU A 60 -2.97 -5.69 -5.25
N TYR A 61 -3.07 -5.43 -6.56
CA TYR A 61 -1.90 -5.30 -7.41
C TYR A 61 -0.99 -4.16 -6.95
N TYR A 62 -1.55 -2.97 -6.71
CA TYR A 62 -0.75 -1.83 -6.26
C TYR A 62 -0.25 -2.00 -4.83
N SER A 63 -1.02 -2.64 -3.98
CA SER A 63 -0.59 -2.94 -2.60
C SER A 63 0.61 -3.89 -2.59
N ARG A 64 0.60 -4.90 -3.45
CA ARG A 64 1.72 -5.83 -3.58
C ARG A 64 2.97 -5.12 -4.10
N LYS A 65 2.82 -4.32 -5.16
CA LYS A 65 3.93 -3.54 -5.70
C LYS A 65 4.49 -2.56 -4.68
N LEU A 66 3.60 -1.86 -3.98
CA LEU A 66 4.01 -0.92 -2.93
C LEU A 66 4.78 -1.63 -1.83
N PHE A 67 4.28 -2.77 -1.37
CA PHE A 67 4.96 -3.55 -0.34
C PHE A 67 6.38 -3.91 -0.76
N ASP A 68 6.55 -4.45 -1.97
CA ASP A 68 7.85 -4.89 -2.46
C ASP A 68 8.83 -3.72 -2.60
N GLU A 69 8.39 -2.61 -3.19
CA GLU A 69 9.23 -1.43 -3.38
C GLU A 69 9.56 -0.77 -2.03
N ALA A 70 8.60 -0.66 -1.14
CA ALA A 70 8.80 -0.07 0.18
C ALA A 70 9.76 -0.91 1.03
N ALA A 71 9.63 -2.22 0.97
CA ALA A 71 10.53 -3.13 1.66
C ALA A 71 11.96 -2.97 1.16
N ALA A 72 12.15 -2.82 -0.15
CA ALA A 72 13.46 -2.66 -0.76
C ALA A 72 14.18 -1.38 -0.31
N VAL A 73 13.43 -0.29 -0.07
CA VAL A 73 14.02 0.97 0.40
C VAL A 73 13.97 1.15 1.91
N GLY A 74 13.37 0.20 2.64
CA GLY A 74 13.26 0.27 4.09
C GLY A 74 12.25 1.30 4.59
N ASP A 75 11.21 1.61 3.81
CA ASP A 75 10.17 2.56 4.19
C ASP A 75 9.09 1.85 5.00
N GLY A 76 9.25 1.85 6.33
CA GLY A 76 8.34 1.16 7.25
C GLY A 76 6.92 1.68 7.23
N PHE A 77 6.72 2.97 6.99
CA PHE A 77 5.38 3.55 6.89
C PHE A 77 4.64 3.00 5.66
N ALA A 78 5.31 3.00 4.52
CA ALA A 78 4.71 2.50 3.28
C ALA A 78 4.47 0.99 3.33
N VAL A 79 5.37 0.24 3.98
CA VAL A 79 5.16 -1.19 4.26
C VAL A 79 3.88 -1.38 5.08
N GLY A 80 3.70 -0.61 6.14
CA GLY A 80 2.49 -0.67 6.97
C GLY A 80 1.23 -0.32 6.20
N ALA A 81 1.29 0.70 5.36
CA ALA A 81 0.15 1.14 4.56
C ALA A 81 -0.29 0.04 3.57
N SER A 82 0.66 -0.64 2.93
CA SER A 82 0.33 -1.74 2.02
C SER A 82 -0.10 -3.00 2.76
N LEU A 83 0.44 -3.22 3.96
CA LEU A 83 0.10 -4.38 4.77
C LEU A 83 -1.41 -4.44 5.08
N GLY A 84 -2.04 -3.29 5.34
CA GLY A 84 -3.46 -3.23 5.62
C GLY A 84 -4.30 -3.87 4.51
N SER A 85 -4.03 -3.50 3.26
CA SER A 85 -4.75 -4.03 2.11
C SER A 85 -4.43 -5.50 1.88
N LEU A 86 -3.16 -5.88 1.96
CA LEU A 86 -2.73 -7.27 1.76
C LEU A 86 -3.30 -8.19 2.83
N ALA A 87 -3.24 -7.79 4.10
CA ALA A 87 -3.76 -8.58 5.20
C ALA A 87 -5.27 -8.77 5.09
N SER A 88 -6.00 -7.72 4.74
CA SER A 88 -7.45 -7.81 4.54
C SER A 88 -7.80 -8.81 3.45
N TYR A 89 -7.07 -8.79 2.35
CA TYR A 89 -7.26 -9.75 1.26
C TYR A 89 -7.01 -11.18 1.73
N TYR A 90 -5.89 -11.42 2.41
CA TYR A 90 -5.54 -12.77 2.86
C TYR A 90 -6.48 -13.30 3.94
N ILE A 91 -6.98 -12.43 4.81
CA ILE A 91 -7.97 -12.81 5.83
C ILE A 91 -9.27 -13.28 5.16
N SER A 92 -9.67 -12.62 4.08
CA SER A 92 -10.91 -12.94 3.36
C SER A 92 -10.77 -14.13 2.40
N SER A 93 -9.55 -14.55 2.11
CA SER A 93 -9.31 -15.59 1.09
C SER A 93 -9.13 -16.95 1.73
N PRO A 94 -9.93 -17.96 1.35
CA PRO A 94 -9.76 -19.32 1.87
C PRO A 94 -8.36 -19.85 1.56
N GLY A 95 -7.72 -20.48 2.56
CA GLY A 95 -6.42 -21.12 2.39
C GLY A 95 -5.22 -20.19 2.33
N ALA A 96 -5.40 -18.88 2.59
CA ALA A 96 -4.33 -17.90 2.50
C ALA A 96 -3.62 -17.62 3.83
N GLY A 97 -3.81 -18.46 4.86
CA GLY A 97 -3.23 -18.25 6.18
C GLY A 97 -1.70 -18.16 6.16
N ASP A 98 -1.04 -19.03 5.38
CA ASP A 98 0.42 -19.01 5.26
C ASP A 98 0.91 -17.73 4.57
N SER A 99 0.15 -17.19 3.63
CA SER A 99 0.48 -15.93 2.96
C SER A 99 0.44 -14.76 3.93
N LEU A 100 -0.55 -14.71 4.80
CA LEU A 100 -0.64 -13.69 5.85
C LEU A 100 0.55 -13.78 6.80
N ALA A 101 0.89 -14.98 7.27
CA ALA A 101 2.02 -15.18 8.17
C ALA A 101 3.34 -14.73 7.53
N ARG A 102 3.55 -15.04 6.26
CA ARG A 102 4.77 -14.64 5.53
C ARG A 102 4.87 -13.13 5.36
N VAL A 103 3.78 -12.49 4.99
CA VAL A 103 3.75 -11.03 4.81
C VAL A 103 4.04 -10.33 6.14
N LEU A 104 3.44 -10.81 7.23
CA LEU A 104 3.69 -10.26 8.56
C LEU A 104 5.15 -10.43 8.97
N ALA A 105 5.73 -11.59 8.74
CA ALA A 105 7.14 -11.84 9.07
C ALA A 105 8.08 -10.90 8.32
N GLN A 106 7.77 -10.56 7.09
CA GLN A 106 8.55 -9.60 6.30
C GLN A 106 8.33 -8.16 6.77
N ALA A 107 7.11 -7.81 7.15
CA ALA A 107 6.73 -6.44 7.48
C ALA A 107 7.20 -6.02 8.87
N GLU A 108 7.11 -6.89 9.86
CA GLU A 108 7.34 -6.55 11.26
C GLU A 108 8.68 -5.86 11.53
N PRO A 109 9.82 -6.38 11.06
CA PRO A 109 11.10 -5.70 11.31
C PRO A 109 11.22 -4.35 10.60
N LEU A 110 10.57 -4.19 9.46
CA LEU A 110 10.61 -2.96 8.69
C LEU A 110 9.73 -1.86 9.29
N MET A 111 8.70 -2.25 10.03
CA MET A 111 7.75 -1.31 10.64
C MET A 111 8.22 -0.74 11.97
N GLN A 112 9.28 -1.26 12.54
CA GLN A 112 9.82 -0.76 13.81
C GLN A 112 10.22 0.70 13.68
N GLY A 113 9.72 1.54 14.60
CA GLY A 113 10.01 2.97 14.58
C GLY A 113 9.21 3.77 13.57
N SER A 114 8.32 3.14 12.80
CA SER A 114 7.54 3.81 11.75
C SER A 114 6.24 4.42 12.24
N GLY A 115 5.79 4.07 13.45
CA GLY A 115 4.46 4.43 13.94
C GLY A 115 3.37 3.43 13.53
N MET A 116 3.72 2.39 12.76
CA MET A 116 2.77 1.40 12.25
C MET A 116 2.83 0.07 13.02
N GLU A 117 3.59 0.00 14.10
CA GLU A 117 3.79 -1.23 14.86
C GLU A 117 2.47 -1.81 15.39
N GLY A 118 1.55 -0.95 15.80
CA GLY A 118 0.25 -1.38 16.30
C GLY A 118 -0.57 -2.14 15.26
N LEU A 119 -0.45 -1.75 13.99
CA LEU A 119 -1.11 -2.45 12.90
C LEU A 119 -0.55 -3.85 12.72
N GLY A 120 0.77 -3.99 12.79
CA GLY A 120 1.43 -5.29 12.72
C GLY A 120 0.99 -6.21 13.86
N ALA A 121 0.93 -5.69 15.07
CA ALA A 121 0.47 -6.43 16.24
C ALA A 121 -0.98 -6.90 16.08
N TYR A 122 -1.85 -6.04 15.56
CA TYR A 122 -3.26 -6.37 15.31
C TYR A 122 -3.37 -7.55 14.34
N TYR A 123 -2.69 -7.49 13.21
CA TYR A 123 -2.77 -8.56 12.22
C TYR A 123 -2.09 -9.85 12.71
N ARG A 124 -1.08 -9.75 13.54
CA ARG A 124 -0.47 -10.94 14.18
C ARG A 124 -1.48 -11.65 15.07
N MET A 125 -2.25 -10.89 15.84
CA MET A 125 -3.33 -11.45 16.65
C MET A 125 -4.38 -12.16 15.81
N VAL A 126 -4.78 -11.53 14.70
CA VAL A 126 -5.76 -12.12 13.77
C VAL A 126 -5.22 -13.42 13.17
N GLU A 127 -3.96 -13.44 12.77
CA GLU A 127 -3.31 -14.62 12.20
C GLU A 127 -3.27 -15.77 13.21
N LEU A 128 -2.91 -15.47 14.45
CA LEU A 128 -2.87 -16.48 15.51
C LEU A 128 -4.27 -17.02 15.82
N ALA A 129 -5.28 -16.15 15.87
CA ALA A 129 -6.66 -16.55 16.11
C ALA A 129 -7.18 -17.52 15.03
N ARG A 130 -6.73 -17.35 13.79
CA ARG A 130 -7.14 -18.24 12.69
C ARG A 130 -6.58 -19.65 12.82
N ARG A 131 -5.52 -19.85 13.58
CA ARG A 131 -4.90 -21.17 13.79
C ARG A 131 -5.61 -22.00 14.86
N ILE A 132 -6.48 -21.35 15.63
CA ILE A 132 -7.27 -22.02 16.66
C ILE A 132 -8.57 -22.56 16.03
#